data_e5724952836c5f8e8402daec77fb35ce
#
_entry.id   e5724952836c5f8e8402daec77fb35ce
#
_cell.length_a   1.000
_cell.length_b   1.000
_cell.length_c   1.000
_cell.angle_alpha   90.00
_cell.angle_beta   90.00
_cell.angle_gamma   90.00
#
_symmetry.space_group_name_H-M   'P 1'
#
loop_
_entity.id
_entity.type
_entity.pdbx_description
1 polymer ?
#
loop_
_entity_poly.entity_id
_entity_poly.type
_entity_poly.pdbx_seq_one_letter_code
_entity_poly.pdbx_strand_id
1 'polypeptide(L)'
;MHPTPINGGVFNQEGRQDGSHACPDRKHSVSHAFVVVDTPEQAVDRLAALHEQATGALSQALKRYLKDRTEPDTDERDLFRYPALRLTYYSHGEVAATTRAYAKVQVAGTYSVTVTQPAAFRGYLLEQLRPLMHDYTVTVEVGVSEQNIPYPYVVDQGDELAGSGITAAQLARVFPSTDLSAATDNIADGLYDWDHAEIMPLALFDAARVDFSLRRLVHYTGSDWRHVQPWILLTNYHRYVDQFISHGLEQLRDDSRFVRMVLPGNVVIEKGMDHGETQALVASVVWHRFQMPAYHLIAADGNGVTLVNIGVGPSNAKNITDHLAVLRPHCWLMIGHCGGLRQSQTIGDYVLAHAYMRRDGILDRVVPPNIPIPALAEVQMALQEAAAQVTGERGEQLKKRLRTGTVLTYDDRNWELRWAQERPLINLSRAVAVDMESGTIAAQGYRLRVPYGTLLCVSDKPLHSEIKLPGSANAFYNRAVSQHLKIGIAALDLLRTELNSLHSRKLRSFDEPPFR
;
A
#
# COMPACT_ATOMS: atom_id res chain seq x y z
N MET A 1 39.42 30.49 21.15
CA MET A 1 39.68 29.94 22.49
C MET A 1 39.62 28.43 22.38
N HIS A 2 40.81 27.81 22.38
CA HIS A 2 40.95 26.36 22.42
C HIS A 2 40.90 25.86 23.84
N PRO A 3 40.48 24.64 24.15
CA PRO A 3 41.03 23.90 25.24
C PRO A 3 41.84 22.68 24.78
N THR A 4 42.96 22.54 25.47
CA THR A 4 44.05 21.59 25.42
C THR A 4 43.66 20.17 25.87
N PRO A 5 44.43 19.13 25.48
CA PRO A 5 44.14 17.72 25.81
C PRO A 5 44.73 17.30 27.18
N ILE A 6 44.09 16.34 27.83
CA ILE A 6 44.59 15.70 29.05
C ILE A 6 45.05 14.27 28.76
N ASN A 7 46.23 14.01 29.26
CA ASN A 7 47.12 12.87 29.16
C ASN A 7 46.59 11.52 29.69
N GLY A 8 47.22 10.52 29.16
CA GLY A 8 47.20 9.10 29.32
C GLY A 8 47.43 8.53 30.74
N GLY A 9 47.02 7.30 30.85
CA GLY A 9 47.33 6.37 31.94
C GLY A 9 47.49 4.97 31.36
N VAL A 10 48.76 4.58 31.33
CA VAL A 10 49.24 3.21 31.05
C VAL A 10 48.92 2.34 32.25
N PHE A 11 48.31 1.18 32.07
CA PHE A 11 48.35 0.10 33.05
C PHE A 11 48.74 -1.23 32.40
N ASN A 12 49.70 -1.87 33.10
CA ASN A 12 50.47 -3.05 32.75
C ASN A 12 49.65 -4.34 32.57
N GLN A 13 50.21 -5.18 31.73
CA GLN A 13 49.99 -6.63 31.67
C GLN A 13 50.50 -7.31 32.93
N GLU A 14 49.70 -8.21 33.51
CA GLU A 14 50.19 -9.40 34.21
C GLU A 14 49.26 -10.58 33.90
N GLY A 15 49.89 -11.70 33.52
CA GLY A 15 49.29 -12.91 33.05
C GLY A 15 48.63 -13.77 34.13
N ARG A 16 47.68 -14.60 33.71
CA ARG A 16 47.31 -15.86 34.41
C ARG A 16 46.88 -16.93 33.43
N GLN A 17 47.60 -17.95 33.50
CA GLN A 17 47.53 -19.37 33.26
C GLN A 17 46.20 -20.01 32.77
N ASP A 18 46.42 -20.94 31.85
CA ASP A 18 45.59 -22.03 31.34
C ASP A 18 44.67 -22.68 32.39
N GLY A 19 43.42 -22.81 31.99
CA GLY A 19 42.45 -23.71 32.57
C GLY A 19 41.56 -24.26 31.47
N SER A 20 41.95 -25.38 30.89
CA SER A 20 41.16 -26.15 29.93
C SER A 20 39.90 -26.70 30.60
N HIS A 21 38.77 -26.03 30.42
CA HIS A 21 37.46 -26.64 30.60
C HIS A 21 36.82 -26.87 29.23
N ALA A 22 36.74 -28.14 28.86
CA ALA A 22 35.96 -28.62 27.72
C ALA A 22 34.52 -28.17 27.89
N CYS A 23 34.04 -27.37 26.94
CA CYS A 23 32.65 -26.99 26.79
C CYS A 23 31.88 -28.18 26.22
N PRO A 24 30.76 -28.61 26.81
CA PRO A 24 29.99 -29.71 26.29
C PRO A 24 29.29 -29.30 24.97
N ASP A 25 29.21 -30.27 24.09
CA ASP A 25 28.57 -30.32 22.77
C ASP A 25 27.51 -29.22 22.50
N ARG A 26 27.84 -28.32 21.56
CA ARG A 26 26.85 -27.48 20.87
C ARG A 26 26.00 -28.38 19.98
N LYS A 27 24.88 -28.84 20.50
CA LYS A 27 23.80 -29.43 19.71
C LYS A 27 23.05 -28.33 18.97
N HIS A 28 23.12 -28.38 17.65
CA HIS A 28 22.27 -27.69 16.69
C HIS A 28 22.12 -26.17 16.84
N SER A 29 23.17 -25.41 16.56
CA SER A 29 22.98 -24.03 16.14
C SER A 29 22.21 -24.05 14.80
N VAL A 30 21.01 -23.49 14.77
CA VAL A 30 20.30 -23.20 13.52
C VAL A 30 21.26 -22.34 12.69
N SER A 31 21.70 -22.88 11.56
CA SER A 31 22.61 -22.16 10.68
C SER A 31 21.86 -20.95 10.12
N HIS A 32 22.18 -19.74 10.60
CA HIS A 32 21.70 -18.46 10.04
C HIS A 32 22.26 -18.20 8.63
N ALA A 33 22.97 -19.18 8.04
CA ALA A 33 23.65 -19.05 6.78
C ALA A 33 22.68 -18.79 5.64
N PHE A 34 23.01 -17.81 4.82
CA PHE A 34 22.38 -17.63 3.52
C PHE A 34 22.73 -18.82 2.62
N VAL A 35 21.73 -19.35 1.93
CA VAL A 35 21.85 -20.50 1.02
C VAL A 35 21.51 -20.03 -0.38
N VAL A 36 22.38 -20.31 -1.33
CA VAL A 36 22.17 -20.05 -2.76
C VAL A 36 20.98 -20.87 -3.27
N VAL A 37 20.15 -20.25 -4.08
CA VAL A 37 18.99 -20.87 -4.73
C VAL A 37 19.04 -20.64 -6.24
N ASP A 38 18.68 -21.66 -7.00
CA ASP A 38 18.85 -21.68 -8.45
C ASP A 38 17.62 -21.18 -9.21
N THR A 39 16.45 -21.16 -8.56
CA THR A 39 15.19 -20.75 -9.20
C THR A 39 14.39 -19.76 -8.32
N PRO A 40 13.58 -18.89 -8.94
CA PRO A 40 12.67 -17.98 -8.22
C PRO A 40 11.72 -18.74 -7.29
N GLU A 41 11.24 -19.89 -7.70
CA GLU A 41 10.34 -20.75 -6.94
C GLU A 41 11.01 -21.27 -5.67
N GLN A 42 12.24 -21.78 -5.78
CA GLN A 42 13.04 -22.22 -4.62
C GLN A 42 13.27 -21.08 -3.64
N ALA A 43 13.54 -19.85 -4.13
CA ALA A 43 13.71 -18.69 -3.29
C ALA A 43 12.44 -18.42 -2.45
N VAL A 44 11.27 -18.39 -3.09
CA VAL A 44 10.01 -18.09 -2.40
C VAL A 44 9.60 -19.23 -1.47
N ASP A 45 9.78 -20.49 -1.86
CA ASP A 45 9.47 -21.65 -1.02
C ASP A 45 10.34 -21.66 0.25
N ARG A 46 11.64 -21.36 0.11
CA ARG A 46 12.54 -21.26 1.27
C ARG A 46 12.20 -20.08 2.18
N LEU A 47 11.87 -18.91 1.62
CA LEU A 47 11.38 -17.78 2.40
C LEU A 47 10.11 -18.16 3.18
N ALA A 48 9.18 -18.87 2.56
CA ALA A 48 7.94 -19.32 3.20
C ALA A 48 8.21 -20.29 4.36
N ALA A 49 9.06 -21.27 4.15
CA ALA A 49 9.44 -22.24 5.19
C ALA A 49 10.11 -21.56 6.40
N LEU A 50 11.05 -20.63 6.16
CA LEU A 50 11.72 -19.90 7.24
C LEU A 50 10.74 -18.97 8.00
N HIS A 51 9.84 -18.31 7.29
CA HIS A 51 8.84 -17.42 7.92
C HIS A 51 7.83 -18.23 8.77
N GLU A 52 7.36 -19.38 8.26
CA GLU A 52 6.45 -20.28 8.98
C GLU A 52 7.13 -20.84 10.24
N GLN A 53 8.39 -21.26 10.14
CA GLN A 53 9.18 -21.73 11.28
C GLN A 53 9.30 -20.64 12.34
N ALA A 54 9.66 -19.41 11.95
CA ALA A 54 9.87 -18.30 12.87
C ALA A 54 8.57 -17.86 13.56
N THR A 55 7.50 -17.67 12.79
CA THR A 55 6.18 -17.28 13.34
C THR A 55 5.57 -18.38 14.19
N GLY A 56 5.75 -19.66 13.81
CA GLY A 56 5.32 -20.82 14.59
C GLY A 56 6.04 -20.92 15.93
N ALA A 57 7.35 -20.77 15.95
CA ALA A 57 8.16 -20.79 17.17
C ALA A 57 7.76 -19.63 18.11
N LEU A 58 7.64 -18.41 17.59
CA LEU A 58 7.24 -17.24 18.37
C LEU A 58 5.81 -17.40 18.93
N SER A 59 4.86 -17.88 18.14
CA SER A 59 3.48 -18.12 18.57
C SER A 59 3.41 -19.18 19.66
N GLN A 60 4.15 -20.29 19.53
CA GLN A 60 4.21 -21.35 20.54
C GLN A 60 4.83 -20.87 21.84
N ALA A 61 5.96 -20.14 21.77
CA ALA A 61 6.60 -19.55 22.94
C ALA A 61 5.67 -18.57 23.66
N LEU A 62 4.94 -17.74 22.91
CA LEU A 62 3.98 -16.79 23.46
C LEU A 62 2.81 -17.52 24.16
N LYS A 63 2.21 -18.54 23.55
CA LYS A 63 1.15 -19.34 24.13
C LYS A 63 1.59 -20.03 25.42
N ARG A 64 2.79 -20.58 25.45
CA ARG A 64 3.41 -21.16 26.64
C ARG A 64 3.58 -20.11 27.76
N TYR A 65 4.12 -18.95 27.42
CA TYR A 65 4.27 -17.86 28.40
C TYR A 65 2.94 -17.33 28.94
N LEU A 66 1.92 -17.22 28.08
CA LEU A 66 0.58 -16.83 28.52
C LEU A 66 -0.02 -17.82 29.51
N LYS A 67 0.25 -19.12 29.35
CA LYS A 67 -0.29 -20.21 30.17
C LYS A 67 0.44 -20.34 31.52
N ASP A 68 1.74 -20.41 31.53
CA ASP A 68 2.53 -20.81 32.71
C ASP A 68 3.73 -19.92 33.02
N ARG A 69 3.90 -18.80 32.30
CA ARG A 69 5.00 -17.85 32.47
C ARG A 69 6.40 -18.39 32.11
N THR A 70 6.47 -19.49 31.39
CA THR A 70 7.74 -20.02 30.90
C THR A 70 8.31 -19.13 29.80
N GLU A 71 9.46 -18.52 30.05
CA GLU A 71 10.17 -17.67 29.08
C GLU A 71 10.88 -18.51 28.01
N PRO A 72 10.98 -18.02 26.76
CA PRO A 72 11.80 -18.66 25.74
C PRO A 72 13.29 -18.56 26.12
N ASP A 73 14.05 -19.62 25.87
CA ASP A 73 15.49 -19.61 26.00
C ASP A 73 16.19 -18.87 24.84
N THR A 74 17.53 -18.84 24.87
CA THR A 74 18.31 -18.11 23.86
C THR A 74 18.15 -18.73 22.47
N ASP A 75 18.16 -20.05 22.37
CA ASP A 75 18.07 -20.77 21.08
C ASP A 75 16.67 -20.56 20.46
N GLU A 76 15.61 -20.56 21.27
CA GLU A 76 14.26 -20.26 20.82
C GLU A 76 14.13 -18.78 20.35
N ARG A 77 14.76 -17.84 21.07
CA ARG A 77 14.73 -16.40 20.70
C ARG A 77 15.43 -16.15 19.36
N ASP A 78 16.46 -16.90 19.05
CA ASP A 78 17.17 -16.83 17.76
C ASP A 78 16.31 -17.27 16.57
N LEU A 79 15.24 -18.05 16.81
CA LEU A 79 14.27 -18.43 15.77
C LEU A 79 13.28 -17.30 15.41
N PHE A 80 13.11 -16.27 16.23
CA PHE A 80 12.08 -15.23 16.07
C PHE A 80 12.46 -14.16 15.04
N ARG A 81 13.18 -14.50 13.99
CA ARG A 81 13.74 -13.56 13.03
C ARG A 81 13.08 -13.66 11.66
N TYR A 82 12.95 -12.52 10.99
CA TYR A 82 12.48 -12.51 9.61
C TYR A 82 13.44 -13.22 8.68
N PRO A 83 12.94 -13.96 7.67
CA PRO A 83 13.76 -14.39 6.56
C PRO A 83 14.18 -13.17 5.72
N ALA A 84 15.32 -13.33 5.05
CA ALA A 84 15.84 -12.32 4.14
C ALA A 84 16.17 -12.92 2.77
N LEU A 85 15.92 -12.13 1.76
CA LEU A 85 16.33 -12.36 0.38
C LEU A 85 17.51 -11.46 0.06
N ARG A 86 18.58 -12.04 -0.46
CA ARG A 86 19.77 -11.33 -0.93
C ARG A 86 20.01 -11.64 -2.40
N LEU A 87 20.37 -10.62 -3.17
CA LEU A 87 20.71 -10.71 -4.57
C LEU A 87 22.05 -10.01 -4.81
N THR A 88 23.03 -10.73 -5.34
CA THR A 88 24.31 -10.15 -5.74
C THR A 88 24.40 -10.08 -7.25
N TYR A 89 24.59 -8.88 -7.79
CA TYR A 89 24.75 -8.63 -9.21
C TYR A 89 26.21 -8.38 -9.57
N TYR A 90 26.69 -9.06 -10.58
CA TYR A 90 28.08 -9.05 -11.03
C TYR A 90 28.21 -8.33 -12.38
N SER A 91 27.98 -7.22 -12.62
CA SER A 91 28.20 -6.35 -13.80
C SER A 91 28.96 -6.98 -15.02
N HIS A 92 28.67 -8.22 -15.36
CA HIS A 92 29.31 -8.94 -16.46
C HIS A 92 28.28 -9.28 -17.54
N GLY A 93 28.49 -8.77 -18.75
CA GLY A 93 27.71 -9.10 -19.93
C GLY A 93 26.76 -7.99 -20.40
N GLU A 94 26.18 -8.22 -21.57
CA GLU A 94 25.15 -7.36 -22.12
C GLU A 94 23.84 -7.58 -21.36
N VAL A 95 23.28 -6.51 -20.79
CA VAL A 95 21.97 -6.54 -20.18
C VAL A 95 20.92 -6.48 -21.28
N ALA A 96 19.99 -7.42 -21.27
CA ALA A 96 18.88 -7.43 -22.22
C ALA A 96 18.12 -6.10 -22.18
N ALA A 97 17.90 -5.49 -23.35
CA ALA A 97 17.11 -4.27 -23.45
C ALA A 97 15.67 -4.58 -23.00
N THR A 98 15.26 -4.03 -21.87
CA THR A 98 13.91 -4.22 -21.34
C THR A 98 13.18 -2.90 -21.22
N THR A 99 11.90 -2.90 -21.57
CA THR A 99 11.00 -1.75 -21.41
C THR A 99 10.39 -1.65 -20.01
N ARG A 100 10.49 -2.71 -19.18
CA ARG A 100 9.97 -2.73 -17.82
C ARG A 100 10.51 -1.58 -16.98
N ALA A 101 9.67 -1.05 -16.10
CA ALA A 101 10.05 0.01 -15.15
C ALA A 101 10.66 -0.54 -13.85
N TYR A 102 10.58 -1.85 -13.61
CA TYR A 102 11.04 -2.55 -12.41
C TYR A 102 11.77 -3.85 -12.77
N ALA A 103 12.22 -4.60 -11.79
CA ALA A 103 13.08 -5.77 -11.94
C ALA A 103 14.34 -5.45 -12.78
N LYS A 104 15.01 -4.37 -12.38
CA LYS A 104 16.23 -3.86 -13.00
C LYS A 104 17.30 -3.62 -11.95
N VAL A 105 18.53 -4.05 -12.27
CA VAL A 105 19.72 -3.76 -11.47
C VAL A 105 20.63 -2.87 -12.32
N GLN A 106 21.05 -1.75 -11.76
CA GLN A 106 21.91 -0.77 -12.49
C GLN A 106 23.36 -0.83 -12.00
N VAL A 107 23.57 -1.05 -10.73
CA VAL A 107 24.88 -1.00 -10.08
C VAL A 107 25.24 -2.40 -9.58
N ALA A 108 26.49 -2.83 -9.86
CA ALA A 108 27.02 -4.07 -9.32
C ALA A 108 27.13 -4.00 -7.80
N GLY A 109 26.80 -5.09 -7.12
CA GLY A 109 26.83 -5.16 -5.66
C GLY A 109 25.76 -6.08 -5.10
N THR A 110 25.61 -6.03 -3.78
CA THR A 110 24.66 -6.86 -3.04
C THR A 110 23.44 -6.05 -2.64
N TYR A 111 22.27 -6.60 -2.92
CA TYR A 111 20.96 -6.05 -2.57
C TYR A 111 20.28 -7.00 -1.59
N SER A 112 19.55 -6.45 -0.61
CA SER A 112 18.84 -7.28 0.37
C SER A 112 17.49 -6.68 0.77
N VAL A 113 16.58 -7.55 1.20
CA VAL A 113 15.31 -7.18 1.83
C VAL A 113 14.89 -8.26 2.83
N THR A 114 14.39 -7.86 3.99
CA THR A 114 13.67 -8.77 4.88
C THR A 114 12.25 -8.99 4.37
N VAL A 115 11.72 -10.21 4.50
CA VAL A 115 10.44 -10.58 3.89
C VAL A 115 9.48 -11.10 4.97
N THR A 116 8.26 -10.59 4.96
CA THR A 116 7.14 -11.14 5.74
C THR A 116 6.08 -11.71 4.81
N GLN A 117 5.28 -12.66 5.29
CA GLN A 117 4.14 -13.27 4.58
C GLN A 117 4.47 -13.77 3.16
N PRO A 118 5.63 -14.43 2.93
CA PRO A 118 6.09 -14.75 1.56
C PRO A 118 5.14 -15.66 0.79
N ALA A 119 4.36 -16.51 1.47
CA ALA A 119 3.33 -17.32 0.84
C ALA A 119 2.20 -16.46 0.23
N ALA A 120 1.75 -15.43 0.94
CA ALA A 120 0.72 -14.51 0.44
C ALA A 120 1.26 -13.59 -0.66
N PHE A 121 2.52 -13.17 -0.57
CA PHE A 121 3.19 -12.35 -1.58
C PHE A 121 3.89 -13.17 -2.68
N ARG A 122 3.62 -14.47 -2.78
CA ARG A 122 4.27 -15.37 -3.77
C ARG A 122 4.22 -14.81 -5.19
N GLY A 123 3.05 -14.39 -5.64
CA GLY A 123 2.86 -13.84 -6.99
C GLY A 123 3.75 -12.63 -7.26
N TYR A 124 3.77 -11.68 -6.32
CA TYR A 124 4.62 -10.49 -6.40
C TYR A 124 6.11 -10.85 -6.40
N LEU A 125 6.57 -11.71 -5.50
CA LEU A 125 7.97 -12.10 -5.42
C LEU A 125 8.44 -12.79 -6.70
N LEU A 126 7.65 -13.70 -7.27
CA LEU A 126 7.94 -14.33 -8.55
C LEU A 126 7.95 -13.35 -9.71
N GLU A 127 7.04 -12.38 -9.74
CA GLU A 127 7.02 -11.29 -10.74
C GLU A 127 8.32 -10.48 -10.73
N GLN A 128 8.94 -10.30 -9.55
CA GLN A 128 10.20 -9.56 -9.44
C GLN A 128 11.42 -10.46 -9.76
N LEU A 129 11.47 -11.67 -9.22
CA LEU A 129 12.65 -12.54 -9.29
C LEU A 129 12.86 -13.16 -10.67
N ARG A 130 11.80 -13.62 -11.34
CA ARG A 130 11.91 -14.28 -12.66
C ARG A 130 12.66 -13.42 -13.68
N PRO A 131 12.29 -12.15 -13.92
CA PRO A 131 13.02 -11.33 -14.86
C PRO A 131 14.43 -10.96 -14.38
N LEU A 132 14.66 -10.79 -13.08
CA LEU A 132 16.01 -10.52 -12.57
C LEU A 132 16.96 -11.68 -12.78
N MET A 133 16.53 -12.90 -12.46
CA MET A 133 17.35 -14.11 -12.65
C MET A 133 17.49 -14.51 -14.12
N HIS A 134 16.57 -14.08 -15.00
CA HIS A 134 16.66 -14.36 -16.45
C HIS A 134 17.55 -13.35 -17.18
N ASP A 135 17.40 -12.07 -16.86
CA ASP A 135 18.01 -10.97 -17.67
C ASP A 135 19.40 -10.57 -17.16
N TYR A 136 19.78 -10.97 -15.93
CA TYR A 136 21.03 -10.55 -15.29
C TYR A 136 21.81 -11.74 -14.74
N THR A 137 23.14 -11.62 -14.73
CA THR A 137 24.02 -12.55 -14.00
C THR A 137 23.98 -12.20 -12.53
N VAL A 138 23.14 -12.91 -11.77
CA VAL A 138 22.93 -12.67 -10.34
C VAL A 138 23.05 -13.96 -9.55
N THR A 139 23.54 -13.87 -8.30
CA THR A 139 23.41 -14.93 -7.31
C THR A 139 22.27 -14.54 -6.36
N VAL A 140 21.32 -15.45 -6.16
CA VAL A 140 20.21 -15.26 -5.23
C VAL A 140 20.39 -16.17 -4.03
N GLU A 141 20.31 -15.60 -2.84
CA GLU A 141 20.47 -16.30 -1.57
C GLU A 141 19.28 -16.02 -0.65
N VAL A 142 18.89 -17.02 0.13
CA VAL A 142 17.84 -16.90 1.15
C VAL A 142 18.37 -17.40 2.48
N GLY A 143 18.22 -16.57 3.52
CA GLY A 143 18.68 -16.86 4.87
C GLY A 143 17.80 -16.21 5.92
N VAL A 144 18.29 -16.19 7.17
CA VAL A 144 17.65 -15.54 8.31
C VAL A 144 18.33 -14.19 8.56
N SER A 145 17.53 -13.14 8.73
CA SER A 145 18.01 -11.79 9.03
C SER A 145 18.35 -11.63 10.52
N GLU A 146 18.94 -10.48 10.87
CA GLU A 146 19.11 -10.09 12.27
C GLU A 146 17.84 -9.44 12.87
N GLN A 147 16.86 -9.11 12.05
CA GLN A 147 15.63 -8.41 12.44
C GLN A 147 14.61 -9.38 13.03
N ASN A 148 14.20 -9.13 14.28
CA ASN A 148 13.19 -9.94 14.95
C ASN A 148 11.77 -9.66 14.45
N ILE A 149 10.94 -10.70 14.47
CA ILE A 149 9.48 -10.60 14.28
C ILE A 149 8.86 -10.13 15.59
N PRO A 150 8.20 -8.98 15.65
CA PRO A 150 7.52 -8.51 16.85
C PRO A 150 6.33 -9.40 17.23
N TYR A 151 6.19 -9.71 18.52
CA TYR A 151 5.11 -10.56 19.00
C TYR A 151 3.69 -10.09 18.61
N PRO A 152 3.38 -8.78 18.49
CA PRO A 152 2.04 -8.35 18.09
C PRO A 152 1.62 -8.79 16.68
N TYR A 153 2.58 -9.22 15.84
CA TYR A 153 2.29 -9.63 14.46
C TYR A 153 1.96 -11.12 14.31
N VAL A 154 2.17 -11.92 15.37
CA VAL A 154 1.83 -13.35 15.41
C VAL A 154 0.66 -13.68 16.32
N VAL A 155 0.14 -12.70 17.08
CA VAL A 155 -1.05 -12.89 17.93
C VAL A 155 -2.29 -12.88 17.05
N ASP A 156 -3.08 -13.93 17.11
CA ASP A 156 -4.44 -13.93 16.60
C ASP A 156 -5.31 -12.96 17.40
N GLN A 157 -6.17 -12.21 16.71
CA GLN A 157 -6.83 -11.01 17.21
C GLN A 157 -7.42 -11.15 18.63
N GLY A 158 -6.73 -10.54 19.60
CA GLY A 158 -7.38 -9.90 20.76
C GLY A 158 -7.78 -10.78 21.96
N ASP A 159 -8.34 -11.95 21.77
CA ASP A 159 -9.01 -12.68 22.86
C ASP A 159 -8.06 -13.43 23.78
N GLU A 160 -6.96 -13.97 23.27
CA GLU A 160 -5.96 -14.70 24.08
C GLU A 160 -5.21 -13.77 25.06
N LEU A 161 -4.96 -12.53 24.65
CA LEU A 161 -4.30 -11.53 25.51
C LEU A 161 -5.24 -10.90 26.53
N ALA A 162 -6.49 -10.63 26.15
CA ALA A 162 -7.47 -9.93 26.99
C ALA A 162 -7.80 -10.70 28.30
N GLY A 163 -7.76 -12.03 28.25
CA GLY A 163 -8.04 -12.89 29.41
C GLY A 163 -6.83 -13.23 30.28
N SER A 164 -5.61 -12.94 29.85
CA SER A 164 -4.37 -13.42 30.48
C SER A 164 -3.94 -12.63 31.71
N GLY A 165 -4.44 -11.41 31.90
CA GLY A 165 -3.98 -10.47 32.92
C GLY A 165 -2.54 -9.96 32.74
N ILE A 166 -1.90 -10.23 31.57
CA ILE A 166 -0.54 -9.80 31.24
C ILE A 166 -0.60 -8.48 30.48
N THR A 167 0.21 -7.54 30.91
CA THR A 167 0.33 -6.25 30.24
C THR A 167 1.28 -6.31 29.03
N ALA A 168 1.07 -5.42 28.04
CA ALA A 168 1.98 -5.27 26.91
C ALA A 168 3.43 -4.98 27.36
N ALA A 169 3.60 -4.25 28.46
CA ALA A 169 4.94 -3.96 29.03
C ALA A 169 5.64 -5.23 29.58
N GLN A 170 4.90 -6.17 30.10
CA GLN A 170 5.46 -7.46 30.53
C GLN A 170 5.84 -8.32 29.33
N LEU A 171 5.02 -8.35 28.29
CA LEU A 171 5.34 -9.06 27.06
C LEU A 171 6.58 -8.49 26.36
N ALA A 172 6.71 -7.17 26.28
CA ALA A 172 7.85 -6.50 25.65
C ALA A 172 9.20 -6.72 26.39
N ARG A 173 9.19 -7.22 27.62
CA ARG A 173 10.42 -7.62 28.33
C ARG A 173 10.92 -9.02 27.93
N VAL A 174 10.01 -9.86 27.47
CA VAL A 174 10.28 -11.28 27.18
C VAL A 174 10.36 -11.55 25.69
N PHE A 175 9.53 -10.89 24.91
CA PHE A 175 9.38 -11.08 23.47
C PHE A 175 9.80 -9.84 22.68
N PRO A 176 10.25 -10.01 21.42
CA PRO A 176 10.54 -8.86 20.54
C PRO A 176 9.29 -7.98 20.39
N SER A 177 9.46 -6.69 20.62
CA SER A 177 8.43 -5.66 20.42
C SER A 177 8.65 -4.92 19.09
N THR A 178 7.64 -4.15 18.67
CA THR A 178 7.71 -3.34 17.45
C THR A 178 8.84 -2.30 17.59
N ASP A 179 9.81 -2.38 16.71
CA ASP A 179 10.83 -1.35 16.52
C ASP A 179 10.36 -0.36 15.46
N LEU A 180 9.98 0.83 15.90
CA LEU A 180 9.51 1.89 14.98
C LEU A 180 10.65 2.46 14.13
N SER A 181 11.91 2.33 14.55
CA SER A 181 13.05 2.77 13.76
C SER A 181 13.30 1.88 12.54
N ALA A 182 12.85 0.62 12.58
CA ALA A 182 12.90 -0.31 11.47
C ALA A 182 11.70 -0.15 10.50
N ALA A 183 10.57 0.40 10.96
CA ALA A 183 9.36 0.59 10.16
C ALA A 183 9.37 1.96 9.46
N THR A 184 10.36 2.21 8.59
CA THR A 184 10.56 3.52 7.94
C THR A 184 10.20 3.52 6.46
N ASP A 185 9.98 4.71 5.91
CA ASP A 185 9.80 4.97 4.48
C ASP A 185 11.03 5.68 3.86
N ASN A 186 12.20 5.62 4.51
CA ASN A 186 13.40 6.37 4.10
C ASN A 186 13.79 6.16 2.64
N ILE A 187 13.60 4.96 2.10
CA ILE A 187 13.88 4.67 0.68
C ILE A 187 12.87 5.40 -0.21
N ALA A 188 11.59 5.33 0.13
CA ALA A 188 10.53 6.00 -0.63
C ALA A 188 10.63 7.52 -0.55
N ASP A 189 11.15 8.06 0.54
CA ASP A 189 11.33 9.49 0.82
C ASP A 189 12.65 10.05 0.26
N GLY A 190 13.48 9.21 -0.38
CA GLY A 190 14.78 9.64 -0.92
C GLY A 190 15.82 9.99 0.17
N LEU A 191 15.65 9.45 1.37
CA LEU A 191 16.53 9.68 2.53
C LEU A 191 17.54 8.56 2.74
N TYR A 192 17.53 7.52 1.91
CA TYR A 192 18.47 6.42 1.99
C TYR A 192 19.84 6.83 1.42
N ASP A 193 20.91 6.51 2.14
CA ASP A 193 22.28 6.81 1.74
C ASP A 193 22.81 5.72 0.80
N TRP A 194 22.62 5.94 -0.51
CA TRP A 194 23.04 5.02 -1.56
C TRP A 194 24.55 5.00 -1.77
N ASP A 195 25.23 6.11 -1.51
CA ASP A 195 26.67 6.27 -1.80
C ASP A 195 27.54 5.51 -0.81
N HIS A 196 27.07 5.30 0.42
CA HIS A 196 27.84 4.65 1.49
C HIS A 196 27.28 3.28 1.90
N ALA A 197 26.25 2.79 1.22
CA ALA A 197 25.62 1.51 1.57
C ALA A 197 26.46 0.32 1.08
N GLU A 198 26.90 -0.54 1.99
CA GLU A 198 27.53 -1.83 1.65
C GLU A 198 26.52 -2.82 1.05
N ILE A 199 25.27 -2.77 1.50
CA ILE A 199 24.16 -3.58 1.01
C ILE A 199 23.01 -2.66 0.63
N MET A 200 22.64 -2.67 -0.63
CA MET A 200 21.57 -1.82 -1.19
C MET A 200 20.18 -2.42 -0.91
N PRO A 201 19.13 -1.61 -0.84
CA PRO A 201 17.77 -2.11 -0.67
C PRO A 201 17.28 -2.79 -1.96
N LEU A 202 16.67 -3.98 -1.81
CA LEU A 202 16.08 -4.71 -2.92
C LEU A 202 14.63 -4.27 -3.19
N ALA A 203 13.92 -3.75 -2.18
CA ALA A 203 12.54 -3.28 -2.25
C ALA A 203 12.34 -2.01 -1.43
N LEU A 204 11.22 -1.28 -1.66
CA LEU A 204 10.88 -0.05 -0.92
C LEU A 204 10.60 -0.29 0.56
N PHE A 205 10.02 -1.43 0.88
CA PHE A 205 9.57 -1.76 2.23
C PHE A 205 10.15 -3.10 2.64
N ASP A 206 10.70 -3.14 3.83
CA ASP A 206 11.12 -4.37 4.49
C ASP A 206 9.98 -5.00 5.32
N ALA A 207 10.27 -6.16 5.93
CA ALA A 207 9.27 -6.94 6.65
C ALA A 207 8.60 -6.16 7.80
N ALA A 208 9.36 -5.40 8.59
CA ALA A 208 8.82 -4.65 9.73
C ALA A 208 7.82 -3.58 9.28
N ARG A 209 8.16 -2.85 8.21
CA ARG A 209 7.28 -1.83 7.62
C ARG A 209 6.02 -2.45 7.02
N VAL A 210 6.15 -3.62 6.39
CA VAL A 210 5.01 -4.35 5.83
C VAL A 210 4.08 -4.82 6.94
N ASP A 211 4.57 -5.55 7.95
CA ASP A 211 3.75 -6.07 9.04
C ASP A 211 3.04 -4.98 9.82
N PHE A 212 3.72 -3.86 10.09
CA PHE A 212 3.09 -2.69 10.69
C PHE A 212 1.87 -2.23 9.89
N SER A 213 2.00 -2.14 8.56
CA SER A 213 0.90 -1.73 7.69
C SER A 213 -0.22 -2.75 7.59
N LEU A 214 0.09 -4.04 7.52
CA LEU A 214 -0.93 -5.08 7.45
C LEU A 214 -1.86 -5.05 8.67
N ARG A 215 -1.31 -4.83 9.87
CA ARG A 215 -2.11 -4.69 11.10
C ARG A 215 -2.94 -3.40 11.12
N ARG A 216 -2.39 -2.30 10.62
CA ARG A 216 -3.13 -1.04 10.50
C ARG A 216 -4.26 -1.14 9.48
N LEU A 217 -4.06 -1.83 8.35
CA LEU A 217 -5.13 -2.08 7.38
C LEU A 217 -6.32 -2.79 8.01
N VAL A 218 -6.09 -3.88 8.74
CA VAL A 218 -7.17 -4.61 9.43
C VAL A 218 -7.91 -3.68 10.40
N HIS A 219 -7.18 -2.89 11.18
CA HIS A 219 -7.77 -1.95 12.14
C HIS A 219 -8.65 -0.90 11.47
N TYR A 220 -8.18 -0.25 10.39
CA TYR A 220 -8.90 0.84 9.74
C TYR A 220 -10.05 0.35 8.85
N THR A 221 -9.85 -0.78 8.15
CA THR A 221 -10.80 -1.24 7.14
C THR A 221 -11.84 -2.23 7.67
N GLY A 222 -11.54 -2.87 8.79
CA GLY A 222 -12.37 -3.94 9.33
C GLY A 222 -12.34 -5.23 8.51
N SER A 223 -11.38 -5.36 7.60
CA SER A 223 -11.23 -6.54 6.74
C SER A 223 -9.83 -7.13 6.89
N ASP A 224 -9.73 -8.44 6.79
CA ASP A 224 -8.42 -9.09 6.66
C ASP A 224 -7.75 -8.55 5.38
N TRP A 225 -6.49 -8.13 5.51
CA TRP A 225 -5.72 -7.57 4.40
C TRP A 225 -5.57 -8.55 3.21
N ARG A 226 -5.70 -9.86 3.44
CA ARG A 226 -5.66 -10.91 2.41
C ARG A 226 -6.82 -10.80 1.41
N HIS A 227 -7.90 -10.11 1.77
CA HIS A 227 -9.04 -9.87 0.88
C HIS A 227 -8.81 -8.69 -0.07
N VAL A 228 -7.84 -7.82 0.22
CA VAL A 228 -7.55 -6.66 -0.63
C VAL A 228 -7.10 -7.13 -2.01
N GLN A 229 -7.78 -6.62 -3.04
CA GLN A 229 -7.49 -6.91 -4.42
C GLN A 229 -6.54 -5.86 -5.00
N PRO A 230 -5.73 -6.19 -6.03
CA PRO A 230 -4.69 -5.31 -6.55
C PRO A 230 -5.21 -4.07 -7.30
N TRP A 231 -6.50 -4.03 -7.65
CA TRP A 231 -7.17 -2.93 -8.31
C TRP A 231 -8.03 -2.19 -7.30
N ILE A 232 -7.69 -0.93 -6.99
CA ILE A 232 -8.27 -0.22 -5.85
C ILE A 232 -9.04 1.01 -6.32
N LEU A 233 -10.27 1.16 -5.83
CA LEU A 233 -11.05 2.39 -5.88
C LEU A 233 -11.05 3.03 -4.51
N LEU A 234 -10.72 4.32 -4.44
CA LEU A 234 -10.78 5.13 -3.23
C LEU A 234 -11.94 6.12 -3.39
N THR A 235 -12.77 6.24 -2.37
CA THR A 235 -13.88 7.19 -2.37
C THR A 235 -14.04 7.86 -1.02
N ASN A 236 -14.59 9.07 -1.04
CA ASN A 236 -14.90 9.83 0.18
C ASN A 236 -16.40 9.88 0.51
N TYR A 237 -17.22 9.10 -0.21
CA TYR A 237 -18.67 9.14 -0.09
C TYR A 237 -19.30 7.76 0.03
N HIS A 238 -20.14 7.58 1.04
CA HIS A 238 -20.81 6.29 1.32
C HIS A 238 -21.74 5.84 0.17
N ARG A 239 -22.30 6.77 -0.58
CA ARG A 239 -23.16 6.44 -1.75
C ARG A 239 -22.46 5.59 -2.82
N TYR A 240 -21.14 5.71 -2.96
CA TYR A 240 -20.38 4.82 -3.85
C TYR A 240 -20.29 3.40 -3.29
N VAL A 241 -20.25 3.26 -1.96
CA VAL A 241 -20.28 1.95 -1.30
C VAL A 241 -21.57 1.21 -1.62
N ASP A 242 -22.74 1.85 -1.48
CA ASP A 242 -24.03 1.23 -1.78
C ASP A 242 -24.10 0.77 -3.23
N GLN A 243 -23.61 1.58 -4.16
CA GLN A 243 -23.54 1.24 -5.58
C GLN A 243 -22.52 0.13 -5.87
N PHE A 244 -21.39 0.08 -5.16
CA PHE A 244 -20.40 -0.97 -5.31
C PHE A 244 -20.92 -2.32 -4.79
N ILE A 245 -21.61 -2.33 -3.65
CA ILE A 245 -22.28 -3.52 -3.14
C ILE A 245 -23.30 -4.01 -4.16
N SER A 246 -24.18 -3.13 -4.65
CA SER A 246 -25.19 -3.49 -5.66
C SER A 246 -24.54 -4.07 -6.91
N HIS A 247 -23.51 -3.43 -7.45
CA HIS A 247 -22.74 -3.92 -8.59
C HIS A 247 -22.10 -5.28 -8.31
N GLY A 248 -21.47 -5.46 -7.15
CA GLY A 248 -20.84 -6.72 -6.78
C GLY A 248 -21.85 -7.87 -6.70
N LEU A 249 -23.02 -7.63 -6.12
CA LEU A 249 -24.10 -8.63 -6.05
C LEU A 249 -24.66 -8.98 -7.44
N GLU A 250 -24.76 -8.02 -8.37
CA GLU A 250 -25.10 -8.28 -9.77
C GLU A 250 -24.05 -9.20 -10.40
N GLN A 251 -22.77 -8.87 -10.25
CA GLN A 251 -21.66 -9.66 -10.79
C GLN A 251 -21.61 -11.09 -10.25
N LEU A 252 -21.99 -11.32 -9.00
CA LEU A 252 -22.01 -12.65 -8.40
C LEU A 252 -23.20 -13.51 -8.88
N ARG A 253 -24.25 -12.92 -9.48
CA ARG A 253 -25.37 -13.64 -10.10
C ARG A 253 -25.05 -14.05 -11.53
N ASP A 254 -24.29 -13.21 -12.23
CA ASP A 254 -23.94 -13.41 -13.63
C ASP A 254 -22.76 -14.39 -13.77
N ASP A 255 -22.54 -14.90 -14.98
CA ASP A 255 -21.34 -15.68 -15.29
C ASP A 255 -20.13 -14.75 -15.46
N SER A 256 -19.71 -14.16 -14.36
CA SER A 256 -18.58 -13.24 -14.28
C SER A 256 -17.35 -13.90 -13.70
N ARG A 257 -16.21 -13.22 -13.79
CA ARG A 257 -14.92 -13.65 -13.22
C ARG A 257 -14.88 -13.59 -11.68
N PHE A 258 -15.86 -12.97 -11.04
CA PHE A 258 -15.90 -12.81 -9.61
C PHE A 258 -16.52 -14.02 -8.92
N VAL A 259 -15.93 -14.42 -7.79
CA VAL A 259 -16.32 -15.63 -7.05
C VAL A 259 -16.98 -15.33 -5.71
N ARG A 260 -16.64 -14.20 -5.10
CA ARG A 260 -17.21 -13.76 -3.81
C ARG A 260 -17.03 -12.28 -3.58
N MET A 261 -17.83 -11.74 -2.68
CA MET A 261 -17.67 -10.39 -2.14
C MET A 261 -17.40 -10.47 -0.64
N VAL A 262 -16.44 -9.69 -0.14
CA VAL A 262 -16.15 -9.57 1.29
C VAL A 262 -16.42 -8.15 1.74
N LEU A 263 -17.20 -8.01 2.79
CA LEU A 263 -17.62 -6.76 3.41
C LEU A 263 -16.88 -6.53 4.73
N PRO A 264 -16.87 -5.31 5.29
CA PRO A 264 -16.27 -5.03 6.60
C PRO A 264 -16.76 -6.00 7.70
N GLY A 265 -15.86 -6.41 8.59
CA GLY A 265 -16.10 -7.47 9.55
C GLY A 265 -15.87 -8.87 8.99
N ASN A 266 -15.25 -8.98 7.81
CA ASN A 266 -15.01 -10.24 7.08
C ASN A 266 -16.32 -11.00 6.75
N VAL A 267 -17.42 -10.28 6.53
CA VAL A 267 -18.68 -10.87 6.09
C VAL A 267 -18.54 -11.30 4.63
N VAL A 268 -18.69 -12.59 4.37
CA VAL A 268 -18.44 -13.19 3.04
C VAL A 268 -19.77 -13.50 2.36
N ILE A 269 -19.91 -13.09 1.10
CA ILE A 269 -21.02 -13.41 0.20
C ILE A 269 -20.44 -14.20 -0.96
N GLU A 270 -20.79 -15.47 -1.07
CA GLU A 270 -20.32 -16.36 -2.12
C GLU A 270 -21.21 -16.28 -3.38
N LYS A 271 -20.62 -16.58 -4.54
CA LYS A 271 -21.35 -16.70 -5.80
C LYS A 271 -22.44 -17.77 -5.70
N GLY A 272 -23.67 -17.42 -6.13
CA GLY A 272 -24.81 -18.36 -6.10
C GLY A 272 -25.56 -18.46 -4.78
N MET A 273 -25.20 -17.66 -3.76
CA MET A 273 -25.93 -17.58 -2.50
C MET A 273 -27.36 -17.08 -2.69
N ASP A 274 -28.31 -17.56 -1.86
CA ASP A 274 -29.70 -17.11 -1.92
C ASP A 274 -29.85 -15.61 -1.69
N HIS A 275 -30.84 -15.01 -2.35
CA HIS A 275 -31.07 -13.57 -2.30
C HIS A 275 -31.43 -13.08 -0.89
N GLY A 276 -32.27 -13.81 -0.17
CA GLY A 276 -32.67 -13.43 1.19
C GLY A 276 -31.52 -13.50 2.18
N GLU A 277 -30.71 -14.57 2.10
CA GLU A 277 -29.51 -14.73 2.89
C GLU A 277 -28.47 -13.62 2.59
N THR A 278 -28.27 -13.33 1.30
CA THR A 278 -27.37 -12.24 0.86
C THR A 278 -27.80 -10.88 1.45
N GLN A 279 -29.10 -10.55 1.39
CA GLN A 279 -29.62 -9.30 1.95
C GLN A 279 -29.47 -9.24 3.48
N ALA A 280 -29.68 -10.36 4.17
CA ALA A 280 -29.47 -10.44 5.62
C ALA A 280 -28.00 -10.21 5.99
N LEU A 281 -27.06 -10.80 5.24
CA LEU A 281 -25.62 -10.57 5.44
C LEU A 281 -25.24 -9.11 5.21
N VAL A 282 -25.67 -8.48 4.12
CA VAL A 282 -25.42 -7.06 3.84
C VAL A 282 -25.97 -6.18 4.98
N ALA A 283 -27.18 -6.46 5.45
CA ALA A 283 -27.80 -5.71 6.56
C ALA A 283 -27.08 -5.90 7.90
N SER A 284 -26.39 -7.02 8.09
CA SER A 284 -25.66 -7.32 9.32
C SER A 284 -24.36 -6.56 9.48
N VAL A 285 -23.83 -5.96 8.39
CA VAL A 285 -22.52 -5.31 8.38
C VAL A 285 -22.51 -4.06 9.24
N VAL A 286 -21.67 -4.05 10.25
CA VAL A 286 -21.48 -2.88 11.15
C VAL A 286 -20.33 -1.98 10.68
N TRP A 287 -20.38 -1.57 9.41
CA TRP A 287 -19.32 -0.79 8.74
C TRP A 287 -18.93 0.49 9.49
N HIS A 288 -19.86 1.12 10.22
CA HIS A 288 -19.64 2.34 11.01
C HIS A 288 -18.69 2.17 12.20
N ARG A 289 -18.33 0.92 12.55
CA ARG A 289 -17.30 0.64 13.56
C ARG A 289 -15.88 0.85 13.03
N PHE A 290 -15.70 0.94 11.71
CA PHE A 290 -14.41 1.06 11.06
C PHE A 290 -14.25 2.44 10.47
N GLN A 291 -13.05 3.02 10.60
CA GLN A 291 -12.80 4.38 10.17
C GLN A 291 -12.81 4.51 8.64
N MET A 292 -12.29 3.51 7.95
CA MET A 292 -12.14 3.47 6.48
C MET A 292 -12.56 2.10 5.94
N PRO A 293 -13.85 1.74 6.03
CA PRO A 293 -14.33 0.41 5.67
C PRO A 293 -13.98 0.06 4.23
N ALA A 294 -13.51 -1.19 4.03
CA ALA A 294 -13.15 -1.71 2.73
C ALA A 294 -14.10 -2.84 2.28
N TYR A 295 -14.35 -2.91 0.98
CA TYR A 295 -15.25 -3.82 0.31
C TYR A 295 -14.49 -4.49 -0.82
N HIS A 296 -14.50 -5.82 -0.88
CA HIS A 296 -13.66 -6.57 -1.79
C HIS A 296 -14.51 -7.44 -2.72
N LEU A 297 -14.42 -7.19 -4.01
CA LEU A 297 -15.01 -8.04 -5.04
C LEU A 297 -13.89 -8.93 -5.59
N ILE A 298 -13.86 -10.18 -5.14
CA ILE A 298 -12.74 -11.10 -5.34
C ILE A 298 -12.94 -11.87 -6.63
N ALA A 299 -11.92 -11.84 -7.50
CA ALA A 299 -11.87 -12.62 -8.72
C ALA A 299 -11.10 -13.94 -8.50
N ALA A 300 -11.45 -14.98 -9.27
CA ALA A 300 -10.82 -16.30 -9.19
C ALA A 300 -9.31 -16.26 -9.47
N ASP A 301 -8.86 -15.34 -10.32
CA ASP A 301 -7.46 -15.13 -10.71
C ASP A 301 -6.70 -14.19 -9.76
N GLY A 302 -7.32 -13.74 -8.66
CA GLY A 302 -6.74 -12.78 -7.72
C GLY A 302 -6.68 -11.33 -8.23
N ASN A 303 -7.26 -11.04 -9.40
CA ASN A 303 -7.29 -9.70 -10.03
C ASN A 303 -8.66 -9.01 -9.87
N GLY A 304 -9.22 -9.08 -8.69
CA GLY A 304 -10.48 -8.41 -8.35
C GLY A 304 -10.33 -6.92 -8.07
N VAL A 305 -11.38 -6.33 -7.49
CA VAL A 305 -11.46 -4.90 -7.19
C VAL A 305 -11.75 -4.70 -5.71
N THR A 306 -11.00 -3.80 -5.06
CA THR A 306 -11.30 -3.32 -3.71
C THR A 306 -11.78 -1.88 -3.77
N LEU A 307 -12.91 -1.57 -3.11
CA LEU A 307 -13.32 -0.20 -2.82
C LEU A 307 -13.04 0.11 -1.35
N VAL A 308 -12.40 1.25 -1.09
CA VAL A 308 -12.21 1.77 0.27
C VAL A 308 -12.91 3.12 0.42
N ASN A 309 -13.78 3.24 1.41
CA ASN A 309 -14.33 4.54 1.79
C ASN A 309 -13.37 5.19 2.78
N ILE A 310 -12.57 6.13 2.28
CA ILE A 310 -11.51 6.78 3.05
C ILE A 310 -12.02 7.93 3.93
N GLY A 311 -13.30 8.31 3.80
CA GLY A 311 -13.81 9.54 4.40
C GLY A 311 -13.23 10.79 3.73
N VAL A 312 -13.30 11.93 4.40
CA VAL A 312 -12.93 13.24 3.83
C VAL A 312 -11.61 13.72 4.43
N GLY A 313 -10.74 14.23 3.57
CA GLY A 313 -9.56 15.00 3.93
C GLY A 313 -8.22 14.31 3.62
N PRO A 314 -7.15 15.12 3.46
CA PRO A 314 -5.85 14.63 3.02
C PRO A 314 -5.18 13.72 4.04
N SER A 315 -5.41 13.90 5.33
CA SER A 315 -4.87 13.03 6.38
C SER A 315 -5.38 11.59 6.26
N ASN A 316 -6.68 11.41 5.97
CA ASN A 316 -7.27 10.10 5.74
C ASN A 316 -6.73 9.47 4.44
N ALA A 317 -6.64 10.25 3.38
CA ALA A 317 -6.07 9.82 2.09
C ALA A 317 -4.63 9.33 2.25
N LYS A 318 -3.78 10.09 2.97
CA LYS A 318 -2.41 9.69 3.27
C LYS A 318 -2.37 8.40 4.09
N ASN A 319 -3.10 8.36 5.20
CA ASN A 319 -3.06 7.25 6.14
C ASN A 319 -3.38 5.91 5.46
N ILE A 320 -4.46 5.84 4.70
CA ILE A 320 -4.84 4.57 4.06
C ILE A 320 -3.88 4.17 2.93
N THR A 321 -3.38 5.13 2.15
CA THR A 321 -2.45 4.86 1.05
C THR A 321 -1.06 4.47 1.54
N ASP A 322 -0.58 4.97 2.68
CA ASP A 322 0.65 4.50 3.34
C ASP A 322 0.58 2.99 3.62
N HIS A 323 -0.58 2.50 4.01
CA HIS A 323 -0.75 1.10 4.36
C HIS A 323 -1.12 0.21 3.16
N LEU A 324 -1.93 0.70 2.22
CA LEU A 324 -2.26 -0.05 1.01
C LEU A 324 -1.04 -0.29 0.11
N ALA A 325 -0.08 0.64 0.09
CA ALA A 325 1.10 0.55 -0.76
C ALA A 325 1.94 -0.71 -0.52
N VAL A 326 2.00 -1.23 0.72
CA VAL A 326 2.78 -2.44 1.04
C VAL A 326 2.22 -3.70 0.39
N LEU A 327 0.94 -3.69 -0.02
CA LEU A 327 0.29 -4.77 -0.76
C LEU A 327 0.66 -4.76 -2.26
N ARG A 328 1.43 -3.76 -2.72
CA ARG A 328 1.87 -3.63 -4.12
C ARG A 328 0.71 -3.62 -5.11
N PRO A 329 -0.33 -2.79 -4.92
CA PRO A 329 -1.44 -2.73 -5.85
C PRO A 329 -0.97 -2.34 -7.26
N HIS A 330 -1.70 -2.79 -8.27
CA HIS A 330 -1.41 -2.42 -9.65
C HIS A 330 -1.83 -0.98 -9.97
N CYS A 331 -2.93 -0.53 -9.36
CA CYS A 331 -3.41 0.84 -9.52
C CYS A 331 -4.39 1.19 -8.40
N TRP A 332 -4.42 2.46 -8.02
CA TRP A 332 -5.55 3.03 -7.29
C TRP A 332 -6.13 4.25 -8.00
N LEU A 333 -7.44 4.32 -8.03
CA LEU A 333 -8.18 5.43 -8.61
C LEU A 333 -9.01 6.13 -7.53
N MET A 334 -8.88 7.46 -7.43
CA MET A 334 -9.82 8.27 -6.66
C MET A 334 -11.08 8.51 -7.48
N ILE A 335 -12.22 8.08 -6.97
CA ILE A 335 -13.56 8.36 -7.47
C ILE A 335 -14.38 9.01 -6.36
N GLY A 336 -14.77 10.25 -6.56
CA GLY A 336 -15.44 11.03 -5.51
C GLY A 336 -16.10 12.27 -6.07
N HIS A 337 -16.44 13.20 -5.19
CA HIS A 337 -17.05 14.47 -5.56
C HIS A 337 -16.06 15.61 -5.49
N CYS A 338 -16.35 16.68 -6.26
CA CYS A 338 -15.58 17.93 -6.22
C CYS A 338 -16.50 19.14 -6.36
N GLY A 339 -16.02 20.28 -5.89
CA GLY A 339 -16.55 21.59 -6.26
C GLY A 339 -16.07 21.98 -7.65
N GLY A 340 -17.01 22.25 -8.58
CA GLY A 340 -16.70 22.76 -9.91
C GLY A 340 -16.33 24.25 -9.88
N LEU A 341 -15.21 24.61 -10.50
CA LEU A 341 -14.70 26.00 -10.49
C LEU A 341 -15.02 26.77 -11.75
N ARG A 342 -15.63 26.16 -12.77
CA ARG A 342 -15.95 26.79 -14.05
C ARG A 342 -17.45 26.99 -14.22
N GLN A 343 -17.84 28.15 -14.69
CA GLN A 343 -19.24 28.48 -14.95
C GLN A 343 -19.89 27.50 -15.94
N SER A 344 -19.13 27.04 -16.96
CA SER A 344 -19.60 26.13 -17.99
C SER A 344 -19.77 24.68 -17.54
N GLN A 345 -19.39 24.33 -16.31
CA GLN A 345 -19.65 23.00 -15.74
C GLN A 345 -21.10 22.92 -15.25
N THR A 346 -21.64 21.72 -15.31
CA THR A 346 -22.96 21.38 -14.77
C THR A 346 -22.79 20.38 -13.63
N ILE A 347 -23.62 20.43 -12.60
CA ILE A 347 -23.64 19.43 -11.54
C ILE A 347 -23.85 18.05 -12.18
N GLY A 348 -22.94 17.10 -11.90
CA GLY A 348 -22.87 15.78 -12.51
C GLY A 348 -21.91 15.63 -13.69
N ASP A 349 -21.29 16.71 -14.12
CA ASP A 349 -20.16 16.61 -15.03
C ASP A 349 -19.00 15.89 -14.35
N TYR A 350 -18.17 15.22 -15.15
CA TYR A 350 -16.96 14.57 -14.67
C TYR A 350 -15.74 15.45 -14.84
N VAL A 351 -14.80 15.31 -13.91
CA VAL A 351 -13.49 15.95 -13.96
C VAL A 351 -12.41 14.88 -13.93
N LEU A 352 -11.68 14.77 -15.03
CA LEU A 352 -10.49 13.94 -15.15
C LEU A 352 -9.25 14.80 -14.82
N ALA A 353 -8.61 14.49 -13.70
CA ALA A 353 -7.43 15.22 -13.28
C ALA A 353 -6.23 14.86 -14.15
N HIS A 354 -5.65 15.82 -14.88
CA HIS A 354 -4.41 15.64 -15.62
C HIS A 354 -3.23 16.42 -15.00
N ALA A 355 -3.49 17.20 -13.97
CA ALA A 355 -2.51 17.84 -13.11
C ALA A 355 -3.09 18.02 -11.71
N TYR A 356 -2.23 18.00 -10.72
CA TYR A 356 -2.60 18.14 -9.32
C TYR A 356 -1.91 19.35 -8.71
N MET A 357 -2.66 20.24 -8.13
CA MET A 357 -2.14 21.34 -7.33
C MET A 357 -2.42 21.06 -5.86
N ARG A 358 -1.36 20.87 -5.09
CA ARG A 358 -1.45 20.47 -3.70
C ARG A 358 -1.45 21.67 -2.76
N ARG A 359 -2.48 21.75 -1.93
CA ARG A 359 -2.63 22.61 -0.76
C ARG A 359 -3.08 21.75 0.42
N ASP A 360 -2.66 20.50 0.41
CA ASP A 360 -3.02 19.45 1.38
C ASP A 360 -2.16 19.51 2.66
N GLY A 361 -0.99 20.17 2.62
CA GLY A 361 -0.08 20.37 3.75
C GLY A 361 0.54 19.12 4.37
N ILE A 362 -0.06 17.94 4.15
CA ILE A 362 0.27 16.71 4.87
C ILE A 362 1.55 16.02 4.37
N LEU A 363 1.89 16.21 3.10
CA LEU A 363 3.05 15.57 2.46
C LEU A 363 4.21 16.53 2.18
N ASP A 364 4.11 17.81 2.55
CA ASP A 364 5.05 18.85 2.15
C ASP A 364 6.50 18.58 2.58
N ARG A 365 6.70 17.80 3.64
CA ARG A 365 8.03 17.41 4.13
C ARG A 365 8.71 16.33 3.30
N VAL A 366 7.94 15.43 2.67
CA VAL A 366 8.45 14.26 1.93
C VAL A 366 8.27 14.41 0.43
N VAL A 367 7.27 15.15 -0.01
CA VAL A 367 7.06 15.58 -1.40
C VAL A 367 6.74 17.08 -1.39
N PRO A 368 7.74 17.95 -1.48
CA PRO A 368 7.54 19.40 -1.48
C PRO A 368 6.53 19.85 -2.55
N PRO A 369 5.72 20.90 -2.31
CA PRO A 369 4.67 21.36 -3.22
C PRO A 369 5.16 21.81 -4.61
N ASN A 370 6.44 22.14 -4.75
CA ASN A 370 7.05 22.50 -6.03
C ASN A 370 7.47 21.29 -6.88
N ILE A 371 7.39 20.08 -6.35
CA ILE A 371 7.59 18.86 -7.14
C ILE A 371 6.31 18.60 -7.95
N PRO A 372 6.39 18.59 -9.29
CA PRO A 372 5.21 18.32 -10.11
C PRO A 372 4.78 16.86 -9.98
N ILE A 373 3.49 16.64 -9.75
CA ILE A 373 2.89 15.32 -9.75
C ILE A 373 2.19 15.12 -11.11
N PRO A 374 2.79 14.38 -12.04
CA PRO A 374 2.24 14.20 -13.38
C PRO A 374 1.07 13.22 -13.37
N ALA A 375 0.07 13.43 -14.21
CA ALA A 375 -0.87 12.37 -14.54
C ALA A 375 -0.16 11.25 -15.32
N LEU A 376 -0.59 10.02 -15.12
CA LEU A 376 -0.10 8.86 -15.87
C LEU A 376 -0.91 8.71 -17.16
N ALA A 377 -0.23 8.73 -18.31
CA ALA A 377 -0.88 8.73 -19.63
C ALA A 377 -1.78 7.51 -19.81
N GLU A 378 -1.32 6.34 -19.40
CA GLU A 378 -2.03 5.07 -19.50
C GLU A 378 -3.35 5.12 -18.71
N VAL A 379 -3.31 5.68 -17.51
CA VAL A 379 -4.49 5.84 -16.64
C VAL A 379 -5.45 6.90 -17.19
N GLN A 380 -4.92 7.99 -17.75
CA GLN A 380 -5.73 9.02 -18.40
C GLN A 380 -6.51 8.46 -19.60
N MET A 381 -5.84 7.70 -20.45
CA MET A 381 -6.45 7.06 -21.62
C MET A 381 -7.54 6.05 -21.21
N ALA A 382 -7.25 5.22 -20.21
CA ALA A 382 -8.22 4.24 -19.71
C ALA A 382 -9.46 4.91 -19.11
N LEU A 383 -9.30 5.95 -18.30
CA LEU A 383 -10.42 6.70 -17.71
C LEU A 383 -11.27 7.42 -18.79
N GLN A 384 -10.64 8.00 -19.80
CA GLN A 384 -11.35 8.66 -20.89
C GLN A 384 -12.13 7.65 -21.76
N GLU A 385 -11.51 6.53 -22.11
CA GLU A 385 -12.18 5.47 -22.89
C GLU A 385 -13.31 4.81 -22.08
N ALA A 386 -13.09 4.51 -20.81
CA ALA A 386 -14.13 4.00 -19.92
C ALA A 386 -15.32 4.97 -19.80
N ALA A 387 -15.04 6.28 -19.71
CA ALA A 387 -16.11 7.28 -19.72
C ALA A 387 -16.89 7.25 -21.04
N ALA A 388 -16.22 7.14 -22.19
CA ALA A 388 -16.86 7.02 -23.49
C ALA A 388 -17.74 5.75 -23.60
N GLN A 389 -17.23 4.62 -23.13
CA GLN A 389 -17.96 3.34 -23.17
C GLN A 389 -19.20 3.35 -22.28
N VAL A 390 -19.08 3.84 -21.05
CA VAL A 390 -20.18 3.82 -20.07
C VAL A 390 -21.25 4.87 -20.38
N THR A 391 -20.85 6.04 -20.89
CA THR A 391 -21.80 7.11 -21.23
C THR A 391 -22.41 6.95 -22.61
N GLY A 392 -21.74 6.23 -23.53
CA GLY A 392 -22.07 6.18 -24.96
C GLY A 392 -21.72 7.46 -25.73
N GLU A 393 -21.10 8.45 -25.07
CA GLU A 393 -20.75 9.74 -25.64
C GLU A 393 -19.29 9.73 -26.15
N ARG A 394 -19.03 10.42 -27.26
CA ARG A 394 -17.69 10.55 -27.85
C ARG A 394 -17.45 11.97 -28.37
N GLY A 395 -16.17 12.29 -28.65
CA GLY A 395 -15.79 13.56 -29.26
C GLY A 395 -16.28 14.76 -28.46
N GLU A 396 -16.98 15.68 -29.14
CA GLU A 396 -17.45 16.93 -28.53
C GLU A 396 -18.50 16.71 -27.44
N GLN A 397 -19.36 15.70 -27.58
CA GLN A 397 -20.37 15.40 -26.56
C GLN A 397 -19.72 14.94 -25.24
N LEU A 398 -18.79 14.01 -25.32
CA LEU A 398 -18.02 13.57 -24.14
C LEU A 398 -17.24 14.74 -23.54
N LYS A 399 -16.62 15.59 -24.37
CA LYS A 399 -15.84 16.74 -23.89
C LYS A 399 -16.69 17.78 -23.14
N LYS A 400 -17.97 17.87 -23.42
CA LYS A 400 -18.91 18.74 -22.67
C LYS A 400 -19.15 18.23 -21.25
N ARG A 401 -19.15 16.90 -21.06
CA ARG A 401 -19.38 16.25 -19.75
C ARG A 401 -18.10 15.88 -19.00
N LEU A 402 -17.04 15.47 -19.72
CA LEU A 402 -15.76 15.11 -19.13
C LEU A 402 -14.78 16.26 -19.31
N ARG A 403 -14.55 17.01 -18.23
CA ARG A 403 -13.60 18.12 -18.20
C ARG A 403 -12.24 17.63 -17.76
N THR A 404 -11.22 17.84 -18.56
CA THR A 404 -9.84 17.58 -18.17
C THR A 404 -9.19 18.87 -17.67
N GLY A 405 -8.46 18.81 -16.56
CA GLY A 405 -7.81 19.99 -16.00
C GLY A 405 -7.08 19.73 -14.69
N THR A 406 -6.52 20.81 -14.16
CA THR A 406 -5.89 20.78 -12.84
C THR A 406 -6.96 20.64 -11.77
N VAL A 407 -6.78 19.69 -10.86
CA VAL A 407 -7.54 19.57 -9.61
C VAL A 407 -6.72 20.19 -8.48
N LEU A 408 -7.36 21.05 -7.72
CA LEU A 408 -6.77 21.69 -6.55
C LEU A 408 -7.25 20.98 -5.30
N THR A 409 -6.31 20.44 -4.51
CA THR A 409 -6.61 19.71 -3.28
C THR A 409 -6.27 20.56 -2.07
N TYR A 410 -7.28 20.84 -1.23
CA TYR A 410 -7.14 21.59 0.02
C TYR A 410 -7.15 20.70 1.26
N ASP A 411 -6.52 21.17 2.32
CA ASP A 411 -6.64 20.67 3.69
C ASP A 411 -7.81 21.31 4.46
N ASP A 412 -8.27 22.49 4.03
CA ASP A 412 -9.36 23.24 4.64
C ASP A 412 -10.65 23.11 3.83
N ARG A 413 -11.66 22.52 4.45
CA ARG A 413 -12.98 22.32 3.85
C ARG A 413 -13.76 23.62 3.66
N ASN A 414 -13.40 24.67 4.40
CA ASN A 414 -14.05 25.98 4.38
C ASN A 414 -13.15 27.04 3.72
N TRP A 415 -12.38 26.64 2.71
CA TRP A 415 -11.47 27.53 1.97
C TRP A 415 -12.16 28.80 1.44
N GLU A 416 -13.46 28.74 1.17
CA GLU A 416 -14.28 29.87 0.71
C GLU A 416 -14.29 31.04 1.73
N LEU A 417 -14.16 30.72 3.02
CA LEU A 417 -14.11 31.78 4.06
C LEU A 417 -12.83 32.62 3.95
N ARG A 418 -11.83 32.14 3.22
CA ARG A 418 -10.60 32.88 2.91
C ARG A 418 -10.51 33.27 1.42
N TRP A 419 -11.65 33.47 0.77
CA TRP A 419 -11.74 33.69 -0.66
C TRP A 419 -10.80 34.78 -1.18
N ALA A 420 -10.67 35.93 -0.46
CA ALA A 420 -9.80 37.02 -0.88
C ALA A 420 -8.33 36.62 -0.99
N GLN A 421 -7.89 35.66 -0.16
CA GLN A 421 -6.53 35.11 -0.15
C GLN A 421 -6.35 34.03 -1.20
N GLU A 422 -7.34 33.16 -1.38
CA GLU A 422 -7.27 31.98 -2.27
C GLU A 422 -7.55 32.32 -3.75
N ARG A 423 -8.35 33.37 -4.01
CA ARG A 423 -8.74 33.78 -5.36
C ARG A 423 -7.57 33.95 -6.35
N PRO A 424 -6.47 34.67 -6.00
CA PRO A 424 -5.35 34.85 -6.94
C PRO A 424 -4.72 33.49 -7.34
N LEU A 425 -4.54 32.57 -6.38
CA LEU A 425 -3.98 31.26 -6.58
C LEU A 425 -4.87 30.39 -7.47
N ILE A 426 -6.17 30.32 -7.17
CA ILE A 426 -7.16 29.58 -7.96
C ILE A 426 -7.17 30.10 -9.40
N ASN A 427 -7.08 31.41 -9.57
CA ASN A 427 -7.06 32.05 -10.89
C ASN A 427 -5.79 31.70 -11.68
N LEU A 428 -4.61 31.76 -11.03
CA LEU A 428 -3.34 31.42 -11.66
C LEU A 428 -3.22 29.95 -12.00
N SER A 429 -3.70 29.06 -11.15
CA SER A 429 -3.63 27.62 -11.33
C SER A 429 -4.43 27.10 -12.51
N ARG A 430 -5.42 27.88 -12.98
CA ARG A 430 -6.40 27.44 -13.98
C ARG A 430 -7.16 26.16 -13.57
N ALA A 431 -7.20 25.86 -12.29
CA ALA A 431 -7.91 24.70 -11.77
C ALA A 431 -9.36 24.63 -12.24
N VAL A 432 -9.83 23.44 -12.55
CA VAL A 432 -11.21 23.19 -13.01
C VAL A 432 -12.09 22.62 -11.90
N ALA A 433 -11.47 22.08 -10.86
CA ALA A 433 -12.16 21.53 -9.70
C ALA A 433 -11.33 21.71 -8.43
N VAL A 434 -12.01 21.64 -7.30
CA VAL A 434 -11.44 21.58 -5.96
C VAL A 434 -11.96 20.37 -5.22
N ASP A 435 -11.06 19.66 -4.53
CA ASP A 435 -11.37 18.54 -3.65
C ASP A 435 -10.48 18.54 -2.40
N MET A 436 -10.46 17.46 -1.65
CA MET A 436 -9.66 17.33 -0.44
C MET A 436 -8.73 16.11 -0.41
N GLU A 437 -8.70 15.27 -1.44
CA GLU A 437 -7.98 14.00 -1.39
C GLU A 437 -7.10 13.72 -2.61
N SER A 438 -7.50 14.13 -3.80
CA SER A 438 -6.89 13.69 -5.08
C SER A 438 -5.41 13.99 -5.18
N GLY A 439 -4.98 15.19 -4.79
CA GLY A 439 -3.58 15.58 -4.84
C GLY A 439 -2.71 14.76 -3.89
N THR A 440 -3.24 14.43 -2.70
CA THR A 440 -2.58 13.58 -1.72
C THR A 440 -2.47 12.14 -2.23
N ILE A 441 -3.55 11.59 -2.78
CA ILE A 441 -3.56 10.22 -3.34
C ILE A 441 -2.58 10.11 -4.51
N ALA A 442 -2.54 11.12 -5.38
CA ALA A 442 -1.62 11.16 -6.51
C ALA A 442 -0.15 11.27 -6.05
N ALA A 443 0.13 12.15 -5.08
CA ALA A 443 1.47 12.30 -4.51
C ALA A 443 1.94 11.02 -3.80
N GLN A 444 1.05 10.34 -3.09
CA GLN A 444 1.35 9.04 -2.49
C GLN A 444 1.61 7.96 -3.53
N GLY A 445 0.84 7.91 -4.63
CA GLY A 445 1.11 6.99 -5.73
C GLY A 445 2.46 7.27 -6.39
N TYR A 446 2.79 8.54 -6.60
CA TYR A 446 4.09 8.97 -7.10
C TYR A 446 5.23 8.56 -6.16
N ARG A 447 5.10 8.86 -4.87
CA ARG A 447 6.08 8.56 -3.81
C ARG A 447 6.29 7.05 -3.62
N LEU A 448 5.19 6.27 -3.56
CA LEU A 448 5.19 4.85 -3.23
C LEU A 448 5.16 3.93 -4.46
N ARG A 449 5.30 4.51 -5.65
CA ARG A 449 5.39 3.84 -6.96
C ARG A 449 4.18 2.99 -7.31
N VAL A 450 3.00 3.44 -6.89
CA VAL A 450 1.73 2.84 -7.25
C VAL A 450 1.06 3.68 -8.33
N PRO A 451 0.72 3.15 -9.50
CA PRO A 451 -0.05 3.85 -10.52
C PRO A 451 -1.35 4.43 -9.96
N TYR A 452 -1.66 5.65 -10.34
CA TYR A 452 -2.77 6.42 -9.77
C TYR A 452 -3.52 7.22 -10.84
N GLY A 453 -4.76 7.55 -10.53
CA GLY A 453 -5.59 8.45 -11.31
C GLY A 453 -6.75 9.00 -10.51
N THR A 454 -7.40 10.01 -11.07
CA THR A 454 -8.54 10.68 -10.43
C THR A 454 -9.60 11.02 -11.44
N LEU A 455 -10.80 10.55 -11.17
CA LEU A 455 -12.02 10.99 -11.83
C LEU A 455 -13.02 11.46 -10.76
N LEU A 456 -13.43 12.72 -10.83
CA LEU A 456 -14.37 13.32 -9.89
C LEU A 456 -15.69 13.64 -10.56
N CYS A 457 -16.76 13.74 -9.77
CA CYS A 457 -18.07 14.20 -10.20
C CYS A 457 -18.37 15.56 -9.54
N VAL A 458 -18.75 16.55 -10.34
CA VAL A 458 -19.12 17.88 -9.84
C VAL A 458 -20.37 17.78 -9.00
N SER A 459 -20.25 18.07 -7.71
CA SER A 459 -21.35 18.00 -6.74
C SER A 459 -21.98 19.36 -6.44
N ASP A 460 -21.23 20.41 -6.63
CA ASP A 460 -21.58 21.79 -6.35
C ASP A 460 -20.67 22.74 -7.13
N LYS A 461 -21.05 24.01 -7.21
CA LYS A 461 -20.28 25.04 -7.90
C LYS A 461 -20.19 26.26 -6.97
N PRO A 462 -19.26 26.25 -6.01
CA PRO A 462 -19.21 27.25 -4.92
C PRO A 462 -19.04 28.69 -5.44
N LEU A 463 -18.33 28.88 -6.56
CA LEU A 463 -18.12 30.23 -7.15
C LEU A 463 -19.29 30.72 -7.99
N HIS A 464 -20.32 29.90 -8.24
CA HIS A 464 -21.42 30.21 -9.14
C HIS A 464 -22.80 30.05 -8.49
N SER A 465 -22.87 30.20 -7.17
CA SER A 465 -24.08 30.13 -6.36
C SER A 465 -24.86 28.81 -6.41
N GLU A 466 -24.24 27.74 -6.96
CA GLU A 466 -24.81 26.41 -6.95
C GLU A 466 -24.23 25.59 -5.78
N ILE A 467 -24.59 26.01 -4.55
CA ILE A 467 -24.20 25.33 -3.33
C ILE A 467 -25.07 24.09 -3.07
N LYS A 468 -24.59 23.16 -2.25
CA LYS A 468 -25.35 21.98 -1.84
C LYS A 468 -26.55 22.38 -0.99
N LEU A 469 -27.74 22.37 -1.57
CA LEU A 469 -29.00 22.59 -0.85
C LEU A 469 -29.69 21.25 -0.55
N PRO A 470 -30.27 21.07 0.65
CA PRO A 470 -31.03 19.88 0.97
C PRO A 470 -32.20 19.69 -0.02
N GLY A 471 -32.31 18.51 -0.62
CA GLY A 471 -33.49 18.05 -1.39
C GLY A 471 -33.46 18.16 -2.92
N SER A 472 -32.73 19.10 -3.52
CA SER A 472 -32.71 19.26 -5.00
C SER A 472 -31.78 18.27 -5.71
N ALA A 473 -30.91 17.61 -4.96
CA ALA A 473 -29.78 16.86 -5.48
C ALA A 473 -29.98 15.33 -5.59
N ASN A 474 -30.92 14.73 -4.86
CA ASN A 474 -30.89 13.28 -4.59
C ASN A 474 -31.09 12.38 -5.82
N ALA A 475 -32.05 12.65 -6.70
CA ALA A 475 -32.33 11.78 -7.86
C ALA A 475 -31.24 11.88 -8.94
N PHE A 476 -30.69 13.06 -9.12
CA PHE A 476 -29.59 13.32 -10.04
C PHE A 476 -28.28 12.66 -9.54
N TYR A 477 -27.97 12.86 -8.26
CA TYR A 477 -26.79 12.24 -7.62
C TYR A 477 -26.80 10.73 -7.75
N ASN A 478 -27.92 10.07 -7.50
CA ASN A 478 -27.98 8.61 -7.54
C ASN A 478 -27.63 8.08 -8.95
N ARG A 479 -28.09 8.75 -9.99
CA ARG A 479 -27.76 8.37 -11.37
C ARG A 479 -26.31 8.67 -11.73
N ALA A 480 -25.81 9.84 -11.36
CA ALA A 480 -24.44 10.27 -11.61
C ALA A 480 -23.42 9.39 -10.86
N VAL A 481 -23.68 9.06 -9.60
CA VAL A 481 -22.81 8.20 -8.77
C VAL A 481 -22.71 6.80 -9.32
N SER A 482 -23.84 6.18 -9.72
CA SER A 482 -23.83 4.85 -10.32
C SER A 482 -23.03 4.80 -11.63
N GLN A 483 -23.26 5.76 -12.53
CA GLN A 483 -22.51 5.86 -13.79
C GLN A 483 -21.02 6.13 -13.54
N HIS A 484 -20.69 7.01 -12.59
CA HIS A 484 -19.31 7.35 -12.23
C HIS A 484 -18.55 6.14 -11.68
N LEU A 485 -19.17 5.35 -10.78
CA LEU A 485 -18.57 4.11 -10.28
C LEU A 485 -18.32 3.11 -11.42
N LYS A 486 -19.27 2.95 -12.32
CA LYS A 486 -19.11 2.07 -13.50
C LYS A 486 -17.94 2.51 -14.38
N ILE A 487 -17.74 3.81 -14.56
CA ILE A 487 -16.55 4.33 -15.28
C ILE A 487 -15.27 3.94 -14.55
N GLY A 488 -15.22 4.09 -13.22
CA GLY A 488 -14.05 3.69 -12.42
C GLY A 488 -13.72 2.20 -12.57
N ILE A 489 -14.73 1.33 -12.48
CA ILE A 489 -14.56 -0.12 -12.63
C ILE A 489 -14.11 -0.46 -14.06
N ALA A 490 -14.77 0.10 -15.08
CA ALA A 490 -14.40 -0.12 -16.48
C ALA A 490 -12.97 0.34 -16.79
N ALA A 491 -12.52 1.45 -16.20
CA ALA A 491 -11.14 1.91 -16.35
C ALA A 491 -10.14 0.91 -15.76
N LEU A 492 -10.42 0.35 -14.57
CA LEU A 492 -9.58 -0.70 -13.99
C LEU A 492 -9.55 -1.96 -14.87
N ASP A 493 -10.66 -2.33 -15.48
CA ASP A 493 -10.72 -3.47 -16.40
C ASP A 493 -9.89 -3.25 -17.67
N LEU A 494 -9.92 -2.03 -18.24
CA LEU A 494 -9.04 -1.65 -19.35
C LEU A 494 -7.56 -1.73 -18.96
N LEU A 495 -7.19 -1.16 -17.83
CA LEU A 495 -5.82 -1.19 -17.32
C LEU A 495 -5.32 -2.61 -17.04
N ARG A 496 -6.20 -3.49 -16.58
CA ARG A 496 -5.87 -4.89 -16.33
C ARG A 496 -5.45 -5.64 -17.60
N THR A 497 -6.00 -5.30 -18.75
CA THR A 497 -5.62 -5.91 -20.03
C THR A 497 -4.25 -5.44 -20.54
N GLU A 498 -3.77 -4.28 -20.07
CA GLU A 498 -2.52 -3.64 -20.49
C GLU A 498 -1.53 -3.49 -19.34
N LEU A 499 -1.49 -4.42 -18.42
CA LEU A 499 -0.71 -4.35 -17.17
C LEU A 499 0.76 -3.99 -17.38
N ASN A 500 1.39 -4.54 -18.44
CA ASN A 500 2.81 -4.30 -18.71
C ASN A 500 3.14 -2.85 -19.07
N SER A 501 2.20 -2.08 -19.59
CA SER A 501 2.37 -0.66 -19.92
C SER A 501 2.12 0.27 -18.72
N LEU A 502 1.36 -0.21 -17.73
CA LEU A 502 0.86 0.59 -16.62
C LEU A 502 1.97 1.07 -15.67
N HIS A 503 2.97 0.22 -15.39
CA HIS A 503 4.07 0.57 -14.48
C HIS A 503 5.06 1.50 -15.16
N SER A 504 4.75 2.80 -15.12
CA SER A 504 5.50 3.85 -15.79
C SER A 504 6.87 4.12 -15.16
N ARG A 505 7.87 4.42 -16.02
CA ARG A 505 9.17 4.93 -15.57
C ARG A 505 9.09 6.28 -14.87
N LYS A 506 8.01 7.04 -15.07
CA LYS A 506 7.77 8.32 -14.38
C LYS A 506 7.69 8.20 -12.86
N LEU A 507 7.37 6.99 -12.37
CA LEU A 507 7.33 6.71 -10.93
C LEU A 507 8.71 6.36 -10.35
N ARG A 508 9.76 6.33 -11.17
CA ARG A 508 11.10 5.92 -10.78
C ARG A 508 12.05 7.09 -10.73
N SER A 509 12.95 7.09 -9.73
CA SER A 509 14.09 8.01 -9.65
C SER A 509 15.37 7.36 -10.18
N PHE A 510 16.52 7.99 -9.97
CA PHE A 510 17.82 7.44 -10.34
C PHE A 510 18.23 6.33 -9.36
N ASP A 511 18.09 6.60 -8.06
CA ASP A 511 18.43 5.69 -6.98
C ASP A 511 17.17 4.93 -6.58
N GLU A 512 17.06 3.72 -7.10
CA GLU A 512 15.84 2.92 -7.01
C GLU A 512 16.13 1.47 -6.65
N PRO A 513 15.38 0.87 -5.71
CA PRO A 513 15.45 -0.56 -5.51
C PRO A 513 14.92 -1.32 -6.74
N PRO A 514 15.48 -2.51 -7.03
CA PRO A 514 15.07 -3.30 -8.20
C PRO A 514 13.60 -3.71 -8.21
N PHE A 515 13.02 -3.99 -7.06
CA PHE A 515 11.63 -4.46 -6.97
C PHE A 515 10.64 -3.30 -7.17
N ARG A 516 9.46 -3.68 -7.69
CA ARG A 516 8.30 -2.79 -7.90
C ARG A 516 7.77 -2.24 -6.58
#